data_e80b009e937680052f42627ee3f0ff98
#
_entry.id   e80b009e937680052f42627ee3f0ff98
#
_cell.length_a   1.000
_cell.length_b   1.000
_cell.length_c   1.000
_cell.angle_alpha   90.00
_cell.angle_beta   90.00
_cell.angle_gamma   90.00
#
_symmetry.space_group_name_H-M   'P 1'
#
loop_
_entity.id
_entity.type
_entity.pdbx_description
1 polymer ?
#
loop_
_entity_poly.entity_id
_entity_poly.type
_entity_poly.pdbx_seq_one_letter_code
_entity_poly.pdbx_strand_id
1 'polypeptide(L)' 'MRDVVGYLARALVDDPERVTVEELRGARGPTYEVRAAPDDVGKLIGRGGRTVKAMRKVVKAVAPEGRRVEVEVLAEGE' A
#
# COMPACT_ATOMS: atom_id res chain seq x y z
N MET A 1 -7.33 8.46 3.41
CA MET A 1 -6.92 7.35 2.54
C MET A 1 -5.65 6.65 3.02
N ARG A 2 -4.67 7.40 3.48
CA ARG A 2 -3.47 6.81 4.06
C ARG A 2 -3.78 5.85 5.21
N ASP A 3 -4.78 6.17 6.01
CA ASP A 3 -5.18 5.31 7.13
C ASP A 3 -5.72 3.96 6.66
N VAL A 4 -6.48 3.95 5.57
CA VAL A 4 -7.01 2.71 4.99
C VAL A 4 -5.88 1.84 4.48
N VAL A 5 -4.94 2.43 3.75
CA VAL A 5 -3.79 1.71 3.23
C VAL A 5 -2.96 1.11 4.37
N GLY A 6 -2.70 1.92 5.39
CA GLY A 6 -1.94 1.47 6.57
C GLY A 6 -2.64 0.34 7.31
N TYR A 7 -3.95 0.44 7.47
CA TYR A 7 -4.72 -0.60 8.14
C TYR A 7 -4.61 -1.93 7.39
N LEU A 8 -4.81 -1.89 6.07
CA LEU A 8 -4.73 -3.09 5.24
C LEU A 8 -3.33 -3.70 5.31
N ALA A 9 -2.30 -2.88 5.17
CA ALA A 9 -0.93 -3.38 5.20
C ALA A 9 -0.58 -4.02 6.54
N ARG A 10 -0.94 -3.36 7.64
CA ARG A 10 -0.62 -3.88 8.97
C ARG A 10 -1.34 -5.17 9.29
N ALA A 11 -2.53 -5.38 8.72
CA ALA A 11 -3.28 -6.61 8.92
C ALA A 11 -2.65 -7.81 8.22
N LEU A 12 -1.77 -7.59 7.24
CA LEU A 12 -1.22 -8.65 6.39
C LEU A 12 0.20 -9.06 6.75
N VAL A 13 0.90 -8.26 7.55
CA VAL A 13 2.32 -8.49 7.84
C VAL A 13 2.52 -9.09 9.23
N ASP A 14 3.71 -9.63 9.45
CA ASP A 14 4.09 -10.18 10.77
C ASP A 14 4.59 -9.09 11.71
N ASP A 15 5.12 -8.00 11.17
CA ASP A 15 5.70 -6.92 11.96
C ASP A 15 5.02 -5.59 11.64
N PRO A 16 3.79 -5.40 12.12
CA PRO A 16 3.01 -4.20 11.76
C PRO A 16 3.61 -2.90 12.27
N GLU A 17 4.43 -2.94 13.30
CA GLU A 17 5.05 -1.73 13.84
C GLU A 17 6.05 -1.11 12.87
N ARG A 18 6.56 -1.89 11.93
CA ARG A 18 7.53 -1.43 10.95
C ARG A 18 6.89 -0.95 9.66
N VAL A 19 5.56 -1.03 9.57
CA VAL A 19 4.85 -0.53 8.38
C VAL A 19 4.73 0.99 8.46
N THR A 20 5.12 1.66 7.39
CA THR A 20 4.90 3.10 7.23
C THR A 20 4.23 3.34 5.89
N VAL A 21 3.41 4.38 5.82
CA VAL A 21 2.72 4.76 4.58
C VAL A 21 2.99 6.23 4.32
N GLU A 22 3.49 6.53 3.13
CA GLU A 22 3.72 7.89 2.70
C GLU A 22 2.88 8.18 1.48
N GLU A 23 2.22 9.33 1.47
CA GLU A 23 1.44 9.77 0.32
C GLU A 23 2.29 10.71 -0.52
N LEU A 24 2.51 10.34 -1.78
CA LEU A 24 3.22 11.16 -2.75
C LEU A 24 2.22 11.68 -3.76
N ARG A 25 2.20 12.98 -3.97
CA ARG A 25 1.27 13.60 -4.90
C ARG A 25 1.89 13.76 -6.27
N GLY A 26 1.27 13.10 -7.25
CA GLY A 26 1.66 13.23 -8.64
C GLY A 26 0.60 13.97 -9.44
N ALA A 27 0.92 14.26 -10.69
CA ALA A 27 0.02 14.97 -11.60
C ALA A 27 -1.29 14.22 -11.83
N ARG A 28 -1.27 12.89 -11.73
CA ARG A 28 -2.44 12.06 -12.00
C ARG A 28 -3.18 11.62 -10.75
N GLY A 29 -2.68 11.94 -9.59
CA GLY A 29 -3.26 11.54 -8.32
C GLY A 29 -2.21 11.02 -7.36
N PRO A 30 -2.62 10.61 -6.16
CA PRO A 30 -1.68 10.20 -5.14
C PRO A 30 -1.14 8.78 -5.37
N THR A 31 0.11 8.57 -4.96
CA THR A 31 0.71 7.26 -4.83
C THR A 31 0.97 7.03 -3.35
N TYR A 32 0.51 5.90 -2.82
CA TYR A 32 0.78 5.52 -1.44
C TYR A 32 1.93 4.54 -1.42
N GLU A 33 3.06 4.97 -0.86
CA GLU A 33 4.21 4.09 -0.70
C GLU A 33 4.12 3.42 0.66
N VAL A 34 4.02 2.10 0.63
CA VAL A 34 3.97 1.28 1.83
C VAL A 34 5.34 0.66 2.02
N ARG A 35 5.99 0.98 3.14
CA ARG A 35 7.25 0.35 3.50
C ARG A 35 7.03 -0.60 4.65
N ALA A 36 7.68 -1.76 4.57
CA ALA A 36 7.55 -2.79 5.58
C ALA A 36 8.90 -3.46 5.80
N ALA A 37 8.97 -4.30 6.84
CA ALA A 37 10.15 -5.12 7.06
C ALA A 37 10.45 -5.93 5.79
N PRO A 38 11.73 -6.11 5.42
CA PRO A 38 12.07 -6.83 4.20
C PRO A 38 11.37 -8.18 4.06
N ASP A 39 11.26 -8.93 5.15
CA ASP A 39 10.60 -10.24 5.13
C ASP A 39 9.09 -10.15 4.91
N ASP A 40 8.50 -8.99 5.12
CA ASP A 40 7.06 -8.79 4.96
C ASP A 40 6.66 -8.27 3.59
N VAL A 41 7.61 -7.77 2.81
CA VAL A 41 7.32 -7.20 1.48
C VAL A 41 6.60 -8.22 0.61
N GLY A 42 7.07 -9.47 0.61
CA GLY A 42 6.45 -10.53 -0.18
C GLY A 42 4.99 -10.78 0.20
N LYS A 43 4.65 -10.62 1.48
CA LYS A 43 3.28 -10.79 1.96
C LYS A 43 2.36 -9.69 1.44
N LEU A 44 2.88 -8.48 1.31
CA LEU A 44 2.10 -7.35 0.80
C LEU A 44 1.93 -7.42 -0.71
N ILE A 45 2.90 -7.96 -1.41
CA ILE A 45 2.80 -8.14 -2.86
C ILE A 45 1.91 -9.33 -3.18
N GLY A 46 2.14 -10.46 -2.50
CA GLY A 46 1.42 -11.69 -2.74
C GLY A 46 1.89 -12.40 -4.00
N ARG A 47 1.45 -13.64 -4.16
CA ARG A 47 1.83 -14.45 -5.31
C ARG A 47 1.31 -13.80 -6.59
N GLY A 48 2.22 -13.50 -7.52
CA GLY A 48 1.85 -12.87 -8.78
C GLY A 48 1.30 -11.45 -8.62
N GLY A 49 1.54 -10.82 -7.48
CA GLY A 49 1.06 -9.48 -7.21
C GLY A 49 -0.39 -9.40 -6.79
N ARG A 50 -1.00 -10.53 -6.41
CA ARG A 50 -2.44 -10.57 -6.09
C ARG A 50 -2.83 -9.71 -4.91
N THR A 51 -2.01 -9.70 -3.86
CA THR A 51 -2.34 -8.94 -2.65
C THR A 51 -2.29 -7.44 -2.92
N VAL A 52 -1.22 -6.96 -3.55
CA VAL A 52 -1.11 -5.53 -3.84
C VAL A 52 -2.18 -5.08 -4.83
N LYS A 53 -2.57 -5.94 -5.77
CA LYS A 53 -3.67 -5.62 -6.68
C LYS A 53 -5.00 -5.51 -5.96
N ALA A 54 -5.24 -6.41 -4.99
CA ALA A 54 -6.44 -6.35 -4.17
C ALA A 54 -6.47 -5.08 -3.32
N MET A 55 -5.33 -4.70 -2.76
CA MET A 55 -5.24 -3.45 -2.01
C MET A 55 -5.59 -2.25 -2.88
N ARG A 56 -5.08 -2.22 -4.12
CA ARG A 56 -5.41 -1.14 -5.05
C ARG A 56 -6.90 -1.06 -5.33
N LYS A 57 -7.55 -2.21 -5.47
CA LYS A 57 -9.00 -2.24 -5.72
C LYS A 57 -9.78 -1.67 -4.55
N VAL A 58 -9.40 -2.03 -3.32
CA VAL A 58 -10.06 -1.49 -2.13
C VAL A 58 -9.86 0.02 -2.05
N VAL A 59 -8.63 0.47 -2.26
CA VAL A 59 -8.32 1.90 -2.19
C VAL A 59 -9.08 2.69 -3.24
N LYS A 60 -9.15 2.16 -4.47
CA LYS A 60 -9.92 2.81 -5.54
C LYS A 60 -11.40 2.87 -5.22
N ALA A 61 -11.94 1.86 -4.56
CA ALA A 61 -13.36 1.82 -4.22
C ALA A 61 -13.74 2.91 -3.21
N VAL A 62 -12.83 3.29 -2.31
CA VAL A 62 -13.09 4.32 -1.30
C VAL A 62 -12.55 5.69 -1.70
N ALA A 63 -11.77 5.78 -2.76
CA ALA A 63 -11.24 7.06 -3.24
C ALA A 63 -12.35 7.87 -3.91
N PRO A 64 -12.24 9.20 -3.93
CA PRO A 64 -13.18 10.04 -4.66
C PRO A 64 -13.25 9.61 -6.13
N GLU A 65 -14.44 9.69 -6.69
CA GLU A 65 -14.71 9.28 -8.06
C GLU A 65 -13.79 10.03 -9.04
N GLY A 66 -13.27 9.30 -10.02
CA GLY A 66 -12.41 9.86 -11.05
C GLY A 66 -10.96 10.05 -10.64
N ARG A 67 -10.62 9.75 -9.39
CA ARG A 67 -9.25 9.90 -8.91
C ARG A 67 -8.43 8.67 -9.18
N ARG A 68 -7.24 8.88 -9.71
CA ARG A 68 -6.26 7.82 -9.85
C ARG A 68 -5.52 7.64 -8.53
N VAL A 69 -5.40 6.39 -8.10
CA VAL A 69 -4.70 6.04 -6.87
C VAL A 69 -3.78 4.88 -7.16
N GLU A 70 -2.53 5.01 -6.75
CA GLU A 70 -1.55 3.94 -6.88
C GLU A 70 -1.06 3.52 -5.50
N VAL A 71 -0.70 2.24 -5.38
CA VAL A 71 -0.10 1.69 -4.16
C VAL A 71 1.18 0.98 -4.57
N GLU A 72 2.28 1.36 -3.93
CA GLU A 72 3.57 0.73 -4.14
C GLU A 72 4.06 0.13 -2.83
N VAL A 73 4.72 -1.01 -2.92
CA VAL A 73 5.27 -1.71 -1.75
C VAL A 73 6.78 -1.74 -1.86
N LEU A 74 7.44 -1.29 -0.80
CA LEU A 74 8.90 -1.21 -0.72
C LEU A 74 9.37 -1.79 0.61
N ALA A 75 10.61 -2.25 0.66
CA ALA A 75 11.23 -2.59 1.94
C ALA A 75 11.63 -1.30 2.66
N GLU A 76 11.59 -1.32 3.98
CA GLU A 76 12.06 -0.17 4.74
C GLU A 76 13.54 0.09 4.43
N GLY A 77 13.92 1.35 4.41
CA GLY A 77 15.29 1.74 4.07
C GLY A 77 15.56 1.93 2.59
N GLU A 78 14.58 1.65 1.74
CA GLU A 78 14.70 1.88 0.30
C GLU A 78 14.16 3.25 -0.11
#